data_2043d566d06ba8e316fe9fe595ef39a7
#
_entry.id   2043d566d06ba8e316fe9fe595ef39a7
#
_cell.length_a   1.000
_cell.length_b   1.000
_cell.length_c   1.000
_cell.angle_alpha   90.00
_cell.angle_beta   90.00
_cell.angle_gamma   90.00
#
_symmetry.space_group_name_H-M   'P 1'
#
loop_
_entity.id
_entity.type
_entity.pdbx_description
1 polymer ?
#
loop_
_entity_poly.entity_id
_entity_poly.type
_entity_poly.pdbx_seq_one_letter_code
_entity_poly.pdbx_strand_id
1 'polypeptide(L)'
;SEAVGQIYVKKYFPERDKVRMTEMVKNLQVALGQHIDALEWMSDATKAKAHEKLNTFTVKIGYPDKWKDYSTLIVDPTVSYWENIKRASAWYTADNLADLGQEVDRERWFMSPQTVNAYYNPTTNEICFPAAILQPPFYHSTADDAVNYGAIGVVIGHEMTHGFDDQGRQFDKDGNMNNWWTEEDAAAFKERTDILVEQFNKIVVLPAKDGQPAVMADGALSLGENIADQGGLRVAYTALQNSFAVNGEPA
;
A
#
# COMPACT_ATOMS: atom_id res chain seq x y z
N SER A 1 19.42 -1.13 -0.30
CA SER A 1 19.55 -0.84 1.14
C SER A 1 19.20 0.61 1.45
N GLU A 2 18.83 0.92 2.66
CA GLU A 2 18.54 2.29 3.12
C GLU A 2 19.75 3.22 2.99
N ALA A 3 20.98 2.70 3.07
CA ALA A 3 22.19 3.51 2.85
C ALA A 3 22.20 4.18 1.46
N VAL A 4 21.75 3.47 0.41
CA VAL A 4 21.54 4.05 -0.92
C VAL A 4 20.32 4.97 -0.91
N GLY A 5 19.27 4.60 -0.14
CA GLY A 5 18.06 5.39 0.04
C GLY A 5 18.32 6.81 0.55
N GLN A 6 19.27 6.99 1.49
CA GLN A 6 19.66 8.31 1.98
C GLN A 6 20.19 9.24 0.86
N ILE A 7 21.02 8.67 -0.03
CA ILE A 7 21.57 9.41 -1.18
C ILE A 7 20.45 9.74 -2.17
N TYR A 8 19.57 8.76 -2.43
CA TYR A 8 18.45 8.90 -3.35
C TYR A 8 17.50 10.03 -2.90
N VAL A 9 17.06 9.99 -1.64
CA VAL A 9 16.12 10.96 -1.06
C VAL A 9 16.68 12.37 -1.10
N LYS A 10 17.95 12.53 -0.69
CA LYS A 10 18.64 13.83 -0.71
C LYS A 10 18.65 14.47 -2.11
N LYS A 11 18.67 13.63 -3.16
CA LYS A 11 18.73 14.10 -4.54
C LYS A 11 17.35 14.30 -5.18
N TYR A 12 16.37 13.45 -4.86
CA TYR A 12 15.15 13.34 -5.65
C TYR A 12 13.85 13.58 -4.90
N PHE A 13 13.85 13.59 -3.56
CA PHE A 13 12.62 13.69 -2.79
C PHE A 13 12.72 14.74 -1.68
N PRO A 14 12.41 16.03 -1.98
CA PRO A 14 12.46 17.10 -1.01
C PRO A 14 11.34 16.99 0.03
N GLU A 15 11.57 17.53 1.22
CA GLU A 15 10.62 17.48 2.34
C GLU A 15 9.23 18.06 2.01
N ARG A 16 9.16 19.11 1.17
CA ARG A 16 7.89 19.68 0.71
C ARG A 16 6.98 18.64 0.04
N ASP A 17 7.56 17.67 -0.68
CA ASP A 17 6.79 16.62 -1.35
C ASP A 17 6.30 15.58 -0.34
N LYS A 18 7.07 15.30 0.73
CA LYS A 18 6.62 14.48 1.87
C LYS A 18 5.40 15.11 2.55
N VAL A 19 5.42 16.42 2.78
CA VAL A 19 4.28 17.16 3.37
C VAL A 19 3.05 17.06 2.48
N ARG A 20 3.18 17.37 1.18
CA ARG A 20 2.07 17.34 0.22
C ARG A 20 1.46 15.94 0.09
N MET A 21 2.30 14.90 0.07
CA MET A 21 1.81 13.52 0.05
C MET A 21 1.09 13.14 1.34
N THR A 22 1.57 13.59 2.49
CA THR A 22 0.89 13.37 3.76
C THR A 22 -0.52 13.99 3.77
N GLU A 23 -0.68 15.18 3.20
CA GLU A 23 -1.99 15.83 3.06
C GLU A 23 -2.91 15.05 2.10
N MET A 24 -2.37 14.59 0.95
CA MET A 24 -3.12 13.77 0.00
C MET A 24 -3.61 12.46 0.64
N VAL A 25 -2.75 11.76 1.39
CA VAL A 25 -3.12 10.54 2.13
C VAL A 25 -4.28 10.81 3.08
N LYS A 26 -4.25 11.90 3.84
CA LYS A 26 -5.35 12.26 4.75
C LYS A 26 -6.67 12.48 4.01
N ASN A 27 -6.62 13.16 2.86
CA ASN A 27 -7.81 13.37 2.05
C ASN A 27 -8.36 12.06 1.48
N LEU A 28 -7.49 11.15 1.05
CA LEU A 28 -7.88 9.80 0.62
C LEU A 28 -8.45 8.96 1.77
N GLN A 29 -7.92 9.08 3.00
CA GLN A 29 -8.51 8.43 4.18
C GLN A 29 -9.94 8.93 4.46
N VAL A 30 -10.18 10.24 4.35
CA VAL A 30 -11.53 10.81 4.49
C VAL A 30 -12.46 10.24 3.41
N ALA A 31 -12.01 10.20 2.16
CA ALA A 31 -12.80 9.65 1.05
C ALA A 31 -13.14 8.17 1.24
N LEU A 32 -12.18 7.35 1.70
CA LEU A 32 -12.43 5.94 2.01
C LEU A 32 -13.44 5.80 3.16
N GLY A 33 -13.36 6.62 4.20
CA GLY A 33 -14.34 6.67 5.27
C GLY A 33 -15.75 6.97 4.75
N GLN A 34 -15.91 7.94 3.85
CA GLN A 34 -17.18 8.24 3.18
C GLN A 34 -17.71 7.05 2.39
N HIS A 35 -16.85 6.29 1.71
CA HIS A 35 -17.25 5.07 1.02
C HIS A 35 -17.72 3.98 1.98
N ILE A 36 -17.03 3.78 3.11
CA ILE A 36 -17.45 2.82 4.15
C ILE A 36 -18.85 3.21 4.69
N ASP A 37 -19.07 4.49 4.98
CA ASP A 37 -20.38 4.98 5.47
C ASP A 37 -21.51 4.72 4.46
N ALA A 38 -21.23 4.85 3.17
CA ALA A 38 -22.19 4.67 2.09
C ALA A 38 -22.51 3.19 1.76
N LEU A 39 -21.83 2.20 2.37
CA LEU A 39 -22.11 0.79 2.13
C LEU A 39 -23.45 0.36 2.75
N GLU A 40 -24.48 0.16 1.92
CA GLU A 40 -25.81 -0.24 2.38
C GLU A 40 -25.86 -1.68 2.91
N TRP A 41 -24.95 -2.53 2.46
CA TRP A 41 -24.90 -3.96 2.81
C TRP A 41 -24.13 -4.24 4.10
N MET A 42 -23.34 -3.29 4.60
CA MET A 42 -22.52 -3.43 5.80
C MET A 42 -23.26 -2.87 7.03
N SER A 43 -23.30 -3.62 8.11
CA SER A 43 -23.90 -3.21 9.36
C SER A 43 -23.13 -2.05 10.02
N ASP A 44 -23.82 -1.26 10.85
CA ASP A 44 -23.20 -0.16 11.60
C ASP A 44 -22.09 -0.65 12.53
N ALA A 45 -22.21 -1.86 13.07
CA ALA A 45 -21.18 -2.47 13.92
C ALA A 45 -19.89 -2.72 13.17
N THR A 46 -19.98 -3.28 11.96
CA THR A 46 -18.81 -3.52 11.11
C THR A 46 -18.23 -2.22 10.56
N LYS A 47 -19.08 -1.24 10.18
CA LYS A 47 -18.63 0.11 9.78
C LYS A 47 -17.82 0.79 10.88
N ALA A 48 -18.28 0.73 12.13
CA ALA A 48 -17.55 1.30 13.26
C ALA A 48 -16.14 0.68 13.40
N LYS A 49 -16.02 -0.64 13.25
CA LYS A 49 -14.73 -1.34 13.27
C LYS A 49 -13.86 -1.01 12.07
N ALA A 50 -14.47 -0.85 10.89
CA ALA A 50 -13.74 -0.42 9.69
C ALA A 50 -13.16 1.00 9.89
N HIS A 51 -13.91 1.92 10.47
CA HIS A 51 -13.39 3.26 10.83
C HIS A 51 -12.29 3.20 11.89
N GLU A 52 -12.42 2.38 12.93
CA GLU A 52 -11.33 2.16 13.90
C GLU A 52 -10.05 1.73 13.18
N LYS A 53 -10.14 0.76 12.24
CA LYS A 53 -9.00 0.26 11.48
C LYS A 53 -8.41 1.32 10.55
N LEU A 54 -9.24 2.03 9.80
CA LEU A 54 -8.82 3.11 8.90
C LEU A 54 -8.09 4.23 9.65
N ASN A 55 -8.61 4.63 10.82
CA ASN A 55 -8.05 5.71 11.62
C ASN A 55 -6.73 5.34 12.33
N THR A 56 -6.42 4.06 12.42
CA THR A 56 -5.18 3.55 13.04
C THR A 56 -4.11 3.15 12.02
N PHE A 57 -4.30 3.45 10.73
CA PHE A 57 -3.26 3.22 9.74
C PHE A 57 -1.96 3.96 10.11
N THR A 58 -0.87 3.23 10.20
CA THR A 58 0.46 3.82 10.21
C THR A 58 0.82 4.22 8.77
N VAL A 59 1.12 5.50 8.55
CA VAL A 59 1.39 6.05 7.22
C VAL A 59 2.87 6.35 7.07
N LYS A 60 3.53 5.70 6.12
CA LYS A 60 4.96 5.84 5.82
C LYS A 60 5.16 6.47 4.45
N ILE A 61 5.74 7.69 4.40
CA ILE A 61 5.88 8.51 3.19
C ILE A 61 7.35 8.81 2.92
N GLY A 62 7.82 8.42 1.75
CA GLY A 62 9.11 8.80 1.18
C GLY A 62 10.29 8.05 1.78
N TYR A 63 10.55 8.24 3.07
CA TYR A 63 11.71 7.68 3.77
C TYR A 63 11.48 7.63 5.29
N PRO A 64 12.18 6.72 6.01
CA PRO A 64 12.06 6.59 7.46
C PRO A 64 12.64 7.82 8.18
N ASP A 65 12.01 8.21 9.30
CA ASP A 65 12.52 9.31 10.12
C ASP A 65 13.82 8.90 10.84
N LYS A 66 13.97 7.60 11.15
CA LYS A 66 15.20 7.02 11.70
C LYS A 66 15.78 6.01 10.71
N TRP A 67 16.96 6.33 10.19
CA TRP A 67 17.69 5.45 9.29
C TRP A 67 18.28 4.24 10.01
N LYS A 68 18.33 3.10 9.33
CA LYS A 68 19.00 1.90 9.83
C LYS A 68 20.49 2.18 10.03
N ASP A 69 21.01 1.80 11.19
CA ASP A 69 22.43 1.92 11.51
C ASP A 69 23.24 0.77 10.90
N TYR A 70 24.12 1.09 9.97
CA TYR A 70 25.03 0.16 9.31
C TYR A 70 26.45 0.23 9.86
N SER A 71 26.71 0.92 10.98
CA SER A 71 28.06 1.15 11.52
C SER A 71 28.82 -0.13 11.85
N THR A 72 28.10 -1.20 12.16
CA THR A 72 28.68 -2.52 12.45
C THR A 72 28.85 -3.41 11.21
N LEU A 73 28.35 -3.00 10.05
CA LEU A 73 28.53 -3.72 8.79
C LEU A 73 29.91 -3.41 8.20
N ILE A 74 30.80 -4.40 8.18
CA ILE A 74 32.15 -4.27 7.64
C ILE A 74 32.13 -4.56 6.14
N VAL A 75 32.43 -3.53 5.33
CA VAL A 75 32.70 -3.65 3.90
C VAL A 75 34.18 -3.40 3.67
N ASP A 76 34.88 -4.38 3.10
CA ASP A 76 36.33 -4.35 2.93
C ASP A 76 36.67 -4.32 1.43
N PRO A 77 37.25 -3.23 0.93
CA PRO A 77 37.58 -3.10 -0.49
C PRO A 77 38.75 -4.00 -0.94
N THR A 78 39.45 -4.66 -0.01
CA THR A 78 40.58 -5.52 -0.33
C THR A 78 40.19 -6.98 -0.59
N VAL A 79 38.94 -7.37 -0.24
CA VAL A 79 38.41 -8.70 -0.51
C VAL A 79 37.49 -8.69 -1.73
N SER A 80 37.13 -9.89 -2.20
CA SER A 80 36.21 -10.01 -3.34
C SER A 80 34.82 -9.45 -3.04
N TYR A 81 34.09 -9.06 -4.11
CA TYR A 81 32.69 -8.67 -4.01
C TYR A 81 31.85 -9.78 -3.34
N TRP A 82 32.10 -11.05 -3.69
CA TRP A 82 31.43 -12.20 -3.09
C TRP A 82 31.62 -12.29 -1.58
N GLU A 83 32.85 -12.04 -1.12
CA GLU A 83 33.12 -12.04 0.33
C GLU A 83 32.36 -10.93 1.07
N ASN A 84 32.29 -9.73 0.48
CA ASN A 84 31.48 -8.62 1.02
C ASN A 84 29.98 -8.96 1.02
N ILE A 85 29.46 -9.64 -0.01
CA ILE A 85 28.07 -10.09 -0.03
C ILE A 85 27.77 -11.08 1.09
N LYS A 86 28.68 -12.04 1.35
CA LYS A 86 28.52 -12.98 2.47
C LYS A 86 28.50 -12.26 3.83
N ARG A 87 29.41 -11.29 4.03
CA ARG A 87 29.42 -10.45 5.24
C ARG A 87 28.11 -9.68 5.42
N ALA A 88 27.63 -9.04 4.35
CA ALA A 88 26.34 -8.32 4.37
C ALA A 88 25.17 -9.26 4.68
N SER A 89 25.12 -10.44 4.05
CA SER A 89 24.06 -11.43 4.31
C SER A 89 24.09 -11.93 5.76
N ALA A 90 25.26 -12.21 6.30
CA ALA A 90 25.41 -12.63 7.70
C ALA A 90 24.96 -11.52 8.65
N TRP A 91 25.33 -10.27 8.36
CA TRP A 91 24.92 -9.11 9.15
C TRP A 91 23.40 -8.93 9.15
N TYR A 92 22.75 -9.00 7.96
CA TYR A 92 21.28 -8.92 7.86
C TYR A 92 20.57 -10.07 8.56
N THR A 93 21.13 -11.28 8.50
CA THR A 93 20.58 -12.43 9.22
C THR A 93 20.66 -12.22 10.73
N ALA A 94 21.80 -11.74 11.24
CA ALA A 94 21.97 -11.46 12.67
C ALA A 94 21.03 -10.32 13.13
N ASP A 95 20.88 -9.28 12.34
CA ASP A 95 19.96 -8.18 12.58
C ASP A 95 18.49 -8.66 12.65
N ASN A 96 18.07 -9.52 11.71
CA ASN A 96 16.73 -10.13 11.73
C ASN A 96 16.52 -11.05 12.96
N LEU A 97 17.52 -11.84 13.33
CA LEU A 97 17.42 -12.72 14.49
C LEU A 97 17.38 -11.94 15.81
N ALA A 98 17.94 -10.74 15.86
CA ALA A 98 17.88 -9.88 17.05
C ALA A 98 16.46 -9.39 17.36
N ASP A 99 15.53 -9.44 16.42
CA ASP A 99 14.12 -9.09 16.61
C ASP A 99 13.35 -10.18 17.40
N LEU A 100 13.91 -11.39 17.53
CA LEU A 100 13.24 -12.50 18.23
C LEU A 100 13.02 -12.16 19.71
N GLY A 101 11.77 -12.21 20.13
CA GLY A 101 11.37 -11.90 21.50
C GLY A 101 11.32 -10.41 21.83
N GLN A 102 11.49 -9.54 20.83
CA GLN A 102 11.28 -8.11 20.97
C GLN A 102 9.83 -7.73 20.59
N GLU A 103 9.40 -6.57 21.03
CA GLU A 103 8.16 -5.97 20.53
C GLU A 103 8.28 -5.64 19.05
N VAL A 104 7.13 -5.63 18.32
CA VAL A 104 7.10 -5.30 16.90
C VAL A 104 7.57 -3.85 16.69
N ASP A 105 8.64 -3.67 15.94
CA ASP A 105 9.12 -2.35 15.52
C ASP A 105 8.23 -1.79 14.40
N ARG A 106 7.28 -0.93 14.76
CA ARG A 106 6.37 -0.29 13.81
C ARG A 106 7.02 0.80 12.97
N GLU A 107 8.23 1.25 13.33
CA GLU A 107 8.99 2.22 12.52
C GLU A 107 9.81 1.55 11.41
N ARG A 108 9.97 0.24 11.45
CA ARG A 108 10.71 -0.52 10.44
C ARG A 108 10.05 -0.44 9.07
N TRP A 109 10.84 -0.10 8.05
CA TRP A 109 10.42 -0.12 6.64
C TRP A 109 10.79 -1.45 5.97
N PHE A 110 9.85 -2.00 5.17
CA PHE A 110 10.07 -3.26 4.43
C PHE A 110 10.51 -3.01 2.99
N MET A 111 10.44 -1.75 2.52
CA MET A 111 10.97 -1.31 1.24
C MET A 111 11.92 -0.14 1.45
N SER A 112 13.02 -0.13 0.70
CA SER A 112 13.95 1.01 0.71
C SER A 112 13.41 2.19 -0.09
N PRO A 113 13.80 3.44 0.22
CA PRO A 113 13.25 4.64 -0.44
C PRO A 113 13.38 4.68 -1.97
N GLN A 114 14.36 4.00 -2.55
CA GLN A 114 14.56 3.92 -4.00
C GLN A 114 13.76 2.80 -4.68
N THR A 115 12.86 2.13 -3.96
CA THR A 115 11.97 1.10 -4.53
C THR A 115 10.78 1.77 -5.21
N VAL A 116 10.54 1.44 -6.49
CA VAL A 116 9.35 1.89 -7.24
C VAL A 116 8.23 0.89 -6.97
N ASN A 117 7.64 1.00 -5.81
CA ASN A 117 6.50 0.21 -5.35
C ASN A 117 5.90 0.83 -4.09
N ALA A 118 4.76 0.28 -3.62
CA ALA A 118 4.10 0.59 -2.37
C ALA A 118 3.68 -0.71 -1.68
N TYR A 119 3.18 -0.64 -0.45
CA TYR A 119 2.57 -1.80 0.19
C TYR A 119 1.61 -1.42 1.32
N TYR A 120 0.61 -2.28 1.54
CA TYR A 120 -0.10 -2.41 2.80
C TYR A 120 0.43 -3.63 3.55
N ASN A 121 0.70 -3.49 4.85
CA ASN A 121 1.07 -4.61 5.73
C ASN A 121 -0.02 -4.84 6.78
N PRO A 122 -0.77 -5.96 6.70
CA PRO A 122 -1.87 -6.23 7.62
C PRO A 122 -1.41 -6.47 9.05
N THR A 123 -0.19 -6.97 9.28
CA THR A 123 0.31 -7.32 10.62
C THR A 123 0.72 -6.09 11.44
N THR A 124 0.93 -4.96 10.79
CA THR A 124 1.25 -3.67 11.43
C THR A 124 0.19 -2.60 11.14
N ASN A 125 -0.82 -2.93 10.32
CA ASN A 125 -1.84 -2.02 9.82
C ASN A 125 -1.22 -0.73 9.26
N GLU A 126 -0.28 -0.89 8.32
CA GLU A 126 0.47 0.22 7.74
C GLU A 126 0.40 0.27 6.22
N ILE A 127 0.44 1.49 5.69
CA ILE A 127 0.64 1.78 4.27
C ILE A 127 1.97 2.49 4.09
N CYS A 128 2.73 2.10 3.07
CA CYS A 128 4.07 2.63 2.83
C CYS A 128 4.27 3.00 1.37
N PHE A 129 4.76 4.22 1.15
CA PHE A 129 5.04 4.77 -0.17
C PHE A 129 6.48 5.28 -0.22
N PRO A 130 7.45 4.46 -0.65
CA PRO A 130 8.84 4.88 -0.82
C PRO A 130 8.99 6.06 -1.76
N ALA A 131 10.04 6.86 -1.58
CA ALA A 131 10.27 8.08 -2.36
C ALA A 131 10.28 7.86 -3.88
N ALA A 132 10.66 6.66 -4.35
CA ALA A 132 10.77 6.39 -5.78
C ALA A 132 9.41 6.18 -6.47
N ILE A 133 8.37 5.69 -5.78
CA ILE A 133 7.01 5.67 -6.36
C ILE A 133 6.39 7.07 -6.38
N LEU A 134 6.87 7.98 -5.53
CA LEU A 134 6.43 9.36 -5.43
C LEU A 134 7.19 10.26 -6.43
N GLN A 135 7.37 9.77 -7.65
CA GLN A 135 8.07 10.41 -8.78
C GLN A 135 7.25 10.22 -10.06
N PRO A 136 7.50 10.99 -11.13
CA PRO A 136 6.88 10.74 -12.42
C PRO A 136 7.12 9.28 -12.91
N PRO A 137 6.11 8.61 -13.49
CA PRO A 137 4.82 9.18 -13.92
C PRO A 137 3.71 9.17 -12.85
N PHE A 138 3.96 8.65 -11.64
CA PHE A 138 2.93 8.49 -10.59
C PHE A 138 2.64 9.81 -9.87
N TYR A 139 3.67 10.59 -9.55
CA TYR A 139 3.52 11.89 -8.90
C TYR A 139 4.37 12.95 -9.60
N HIS A 140 3.78 14.11 -9.79
CA HIS A 140 4.47 15.26 -10.35
C HIS A 140 4.20 16.51 -9.50
N SER A 141 5.25 17.07 -8.89
CA SER A 141 5.13 18.17 -7.92
C SER A 141 4.53 19.48 -8.48
N THR A 142 4.51 19.63 -9.79
CA THR A 142 3.98 20.82 -10.48
C THR A 142 2.74 20.54 -11.33
N ALA A 143 2.26 19.30 -11.38
CA ALA A 143 1.02 18.97 -12.07
C ALA A 143 -0.21 19.33 -11.23
N ASP A 144 -1.34 19.47 -11.91
CA ASP A 144 -2.65 19.67 -11.29
C ASP A 144 -3.02 18.52 -10.36
N ASP A 145 -3.86 18.81 -9.38
CA ASP A 145 -4.34 17.81 -8.43
C ASP A 145 -5.05 16.66 -9.15
N ALA A 146 -5.84 16.93 -10.20
CA ALA A 146 -6.51 15.89 -10.97
C ALA A 146 -5.53 14.85 -11.55
N VAL A 147 -4.36 15.29 -12.02
CA VAL A 147 -3.30 14.39 -12.53
C VAL A 147 -2.73 13.55 -11.37
N ASN A 148 -2.41 14.16 -10.24
CA ASN A 148 -1.84 13.45 -9.10
C ASN A 148 -2.83 12.52 -8.41
N TYR A 149 -4.10 12.93 -8.25
CA TYR A 149 -5.15 12.03 -7.72
C TYR A 149 -5.43 10.87 -8.68
N GLY A 150 -5.44 11.10 -10.00
CA GLY A 150 -5.63 10.07 -11.01
C GLY A 150 -4.45 9.12 -11.21
N ALA A 151 -3.27 9.43 -10.64
CA ALA A 151 -2.07 8.61 -10.71
C ALA A 151 -1.69 8.09 -9.32
N ILE A 152 -0.86 8.82 -8.57
CA ILE A 152 -0.43 8.36 -7.22
C ILE A 152 -1.61 8.23 -6.25
N GLY A 153 -2.65 9.05 -6.39
CA GLY A 153 -3.85 8.96 -5.56
C GLY A 153 -4.54 7.61 -5.71
N VAL A 154 -4.60 7.04 -6.92
CA VAL A 154 -5.14 5.69 -7.16
C VAL A 154 -4.27 4.64 -6.46
N VAL A 155 -2.94 4.74 -6.54
CA VAL A 155 -2.02 3.82 -5.84
C VAL A 155 -2.21 3.90 -4.33
N ILE A 156 -2.31 5.11 -3.76
CA ILE A 156 -2.54 5.28 -2.32
C ILE A 156 -3.88 4.68 -1.90
N GLY A 157 -4.93 4.94 -2.67
CA GLY A 157 -6.26 4.35 -2.43
C GLY A 157 -6.27 2.83 -2.56
N HIS A 158 -5.49 2.25 -3.48
CA HIS A 158 -5.27 0.82 -3.66
C HIS A 158 -4.66 0.21 -2.37
N GLU A 159 -3.57 0.76 -1.88
CA GLU A 159 -2.94 0.25 -0.65
C GLU A 159 -3.86 0.39 0.58
N MET A 160 -4.61 1.48 0.70
CA MET A 160 -5.60 1.62 1.75
C MET A 160 -6.71 0.57 1.65
N THR A 161 -7.15 0.25 0.42
CA THR A 161 -8.21 -0.73 0.17
C THR A 161 -7.77 -2.14 0.53
N HIS A 162 -6.48 -2.48 0.41
CA HIS A 162 -5.93 -3.75 0.89
C HIS A 162 -6.20 -4.01 2.38
N GLY A 163 -6.37 -2.98 3.19
CA GLY A 163 -6.81 -3.14 4.59
C GLY A 163 -8.19 -3.80 4.74
N PHE A 164 -9.00 -3.82 3.67
CA PHE A 164 -10.40 -4.22 3.65
C PHE A 164 -10.72 -5.26 2.55
N ASP A 165 -9.73 -5.72 1.79
CA ASP A 165 -9.89 -6.77 0.78
C ASP A 165 -10.13 -8.15 1.42
N ASP A 166 -10.15 -9.21 0.62
CA ASP A 166 -10.43 -10.58 1.07
C ASP A 166 -9.41 -11.11 2.09
N GLN A 167 -8.17 -10.63 2.06
CA GLN A 167 -7.12 -11.01 3.00
C GLN A 167 -7.00 -9.99 4.14
N GLY A 168 -6.91 -8.69 3.83
CA GLY A 168 -6.68 -7.64 4.82
C GLY A 168 -7.82 -7.52 5.83
N ARG A 169 -9.08 -7.77 5.43
CA ARG A 169 -10.24 -7.78 6.33
C ARG A 169 -10.13 -8.80 7.48
N GLN A 170 -9.27 -9.80 7.36
CA GLN A 170 -9.06 -10.83 8.39
C GLN A 170 -8.21 -10.33 9.56
N PHE A 171 -7.56 -9.17 9.41
CA PHE A 171 -6.73 -8.55 10.43
C PHE A 171 -7.44 -7.35 11.03
N ASP A 172 -7.39 -7.24 12.36
CA ASP A 172 -7.92 -6.09 13.08
C ASP A 172 -6.99 -4.86 13.01
N LYS A 173 -7.40 -3.78 13.66
CA LYS A 173 -6.66 -2.51 13.72
C LYS A 173 -5.27 -2.62 14.38
N ASP A 174 -5.05 -3.65 15.17
CA ASP A 174 -3.79 -3.88 15.90
C ASP A 174 -2.85 -4.84 15.14
N GLY A 175 -3.32 -5.40 14.00
CA GLY A 175 -2.58 -6.32 13.15
C GLY A 175 -2.71 -7.78 13.57
N ASN A 176 -3.64 -8.12 14.43
CA ASN A 176 -3.93 -9.49 14.81
C ASN A 176 -4.91 -10.13 13.82
N MET A 177 -4.70 -11.41 13.50
CA MET A 177 -5.67 -12.19 12.74
C MET A 177 -6.89 -12.47 13.64
N ASN A 178 -7.89 -11.59 13.54
CA ASN A 178 -9.06 -11.57 14.38
C ASN A 178 -10.29 -11.17 13.56
N ASN A 179 -11.31 -12.06 13.50
CA ASN A 179 -12.54 -11.74 12.78
C ASN A 179 -13.35 -10.67 13.52
N TRP A 180 -13.46 -9.50 12.94
CA TRP A 180 -14.21 -8.35 13.46
C TRP A 180 -15.50 -8.05 12.68
N TRP A 181 -15.79 -8.85 11.64
CA TRP A 181 -16.99 -8.76 10.81
C TRP A 181 -18.12 -9.60 11.41
N THR A 182 -19.38 -9.18 11.21
CA THR A 182 -20.50 -10.07 11.44
C THR A 182 -20.55 -11.18 10.39
N GLU A 183 -21.23 -12.29 10.68
CA GLU A 183 -21.39 -13.37 9.71
C GLU A 183 -22.18 -12.93 8.48
N GLU A 184 -23.19 -12.10 8.68
CA GLU A 184 -24.03 -11.54 7.61
C GLU A 184 -23.21 -10.61 6.69
N ASP A 185 -22.41 -9.73 7.27
CA ASP A 185 -21.55 -8.82 6.50
C ASP A 185 -20.46 -9.58 5.73
N ALA A 186 -19.90 -10.63 6.33
CA ALA A 186 -18.93 -11.50 5.67
C ALA A 186 -19.56 -12.24 4.47
N ALA A 187 -20.81 -12.73 4.61
CA ALA A 187 -21.56 -13.36 3.53
C ALA A 187 -21.88 -12.35 2.40
N ALA A 188 -22.36 -11.15 2.77
CA ALA A 188 -22.65 -10.10 1.81
C ALA A 188 -21.41 -9.59 1.05
N PHE A 189 -20.24 -9.56 1.71
CA PHE A 189 -18.96 -9.31 1.05
C PHE A 189 -18.63 -10.40 0.05
N LYS A 190 -18.77 -11.67 0.45
CA LYS A 190 -18.48 -12.82 -0.42
C LYS A 190 -19.33 -12.82 -1.69
N GLU A 191 -20.62 -12.55 -1.60
CA GLU A 191 -21.50 -12.47 -2.77
C GLU A 191 -20.99 -11.46 -3.81
N ARG A 192 -20.48 -10.30 -3.36
CA ARG A 192 -19.93 -9.24 -4.22
C ARG A 192 -18.61 -9.64 -4.83
N THR A 193 -17.74 -10.26 -4.04
CA THR A 193 -16.43 -10.71 -4.52
C THR A 193 -16.54 -11.88 -5.49
N ASP A 194 -17.53 -12.77 -5.33
CA ASP A 194 -17.79 -13.85 -6.29
C ASP A 194 -18.13 -13.29 -7.69
N ILE A 195 -18.90 -12.19 -7.77
CA ILE A 195 -19.17 -11.51 -9.04
C ILE A 195 -17.88 -11.01 -9.70
N LEU A 196 -16.99 -10.43 -8.90
CA LEU A 196 -15.71 -9.94 -9.40
C LEU A 196 -14.82 -11.09 -9.88
N VAL A 197 -14.73 -12.18 -9.13
CA VAL A 197 -14.02 -13.41 -9.54
C VAL A 197 -14.54 -13.92 -10.87
N GLU A 198 -15.88 -14.05 -11.03
CA GLU A 198 -16.48 -14.52 -12.28
C GLU A 198 -16.21 -13.57 -13.47
N GLN A 199 -16.16 -12.27 -13.22
CA GLN A 199 -15.83 -11.29 -14.25
C GLN A 199 -14.41 -11.49 -14.77
N PHE A 200 -13.44 -11.60 -13.85
CA PHE A 200 -12.03 -11.76 -14.21
C PHE A 200 -11.74 -13.14 -14.84
N ASN A 201 -12.40 -14.21 -14.40
CA ASN A 201 -12.27 -15.53 -15.00
C ASN A 201 -12.67 -15.58 -16.50
N LYS A 202 -13.38 -14.58 -17.00
CA LYS A 202 -13.78 -14.47 -18.43
C LYS A 202 -12.75 -13.76 -19.28
N ILE A 203 -11.69 -13.17 -18.69
CA ILE A 203 -10.65 -12.43 -19.41
C ILE A 203 -9.66 -13.42 -20.02
N VAL A 204 -9.49 -13.33 -21.33
CA VAL A 204 -8.47 -14.11 -22.06
C VAL A 204 -7.12 -13.41 -21.92
N VAL A 205 -6.17 -14.02 -21.22
CA VAL A 205 -4.80 -13.50 -21.04
C VAL A 205 -3.95 -13.85 -22.25
N LEU A 206 -4.03 -15.12 -22.70
CA LEU A 206 -3.38 -15.58 -23.92
C LEU A 206 -4.42 -16.26 -24.81
N PRO A 207 -4.56 -15.83 -26.07
CA PRO A 207 -5.46 -16.50 -26.99
C PRO A 207 -5.00 -17.93 -27.31
N ALA A 208 -5.93 -18.79 -27.68
CA ALA A 208 -5.61 -20.14 -28.17
C ALA A 208 -4.63 -20.05 -29.36
N LYS A 209 -3.56 -20.86 -29.33
CA LYS A 209 -2.52 -20.87 -30.35
C LYS A 209 -1.90 -22.24 -30.46
N ASP A 210 -1.57 -22.66 -31.69
CA ASP A 210 -0.83 -23.90 -32.02
C ASP A 210 -1.43 -25.15 -31.33
N GLY A 211 -2.77 -25.26 -31.28
CA GLY A 211 -3.48 -26.37 -30.65
C GLY A 211 -3.58 -26.33 -29.13
N GLN A 212 -3.00 -25.30 -28.50
CA GLN A 212 -3.16 -25.05 -27.06
C GLN A 212 -4.42 -24.21 -26.79
N PRO A 213 -5.20 -24.52 -25.72
CA PRO A 213 -6.35 -23.71 -25.34
C PRO A 213 -5.95 -22.30 -24.93
N ALA A 214 -6.91 -21.39 -24.94
CA ALA A 214 -6.71 -20.06 -24.38
C ALA A 214 -6.38 -20.14 -22.87
N VAL A 215 -5.48 -19.29 -22.40
CA VAL A 215 -5.21 -19.10 -20.96
C VAL A 215 -6.13 -17.99 -20.46
N MET A 216 -6.93 -18.29 -19.47
CA MET A 216 -7.82 -17.34 -18.82
C MET A 216 -7.15 -16.73 -17.59
N ALA A 217 -7.57 -15.53 -17.19
CA ALA A 217 -7.20 -14.97 -15.89
C ALA A 217 -7.78 -15.82 -14.75
N ASP A 218 -7.11 -15.84 -13.62
CA ASP A 218 -7.60 -16.45 -12.38
C ASP A 218 -8.11 -15.34 -11.46
N GLY A 219 -9.43 -15.11 -11.49
CA GLY A 219 -10.07 -14.06 -10.71
C GLY A 219 -10.01 -14.30 -9.19
N ALA A 220 -9.88 -15.55 -8.75
CA ALA A 220 -9.72 -15.87 -7.34
C ALA A 220 -8.29 -15.56 -6.86
N LEU A 221 -7.27 -15.87 -7.67
CA LEU A 221 -5.87 -15.57 -7.35
C LEU A 221 -5.62 -14.06 -7.25
N SER A 222 -6.24 -13.29 -8.13
CA SER A 222 -6.05 -11.82 -8.18
C SER A 222 -7.14 -11.03 -7.46
N LEU A 223 -7.96 -11.65 -6.63
CA LEU A 223 -9.14 -11.01 -6.04
C LEU A 223 -8.79 -9.78 -5.22
N GLY A 224 -7.81 -9.88 -4.33
CA GLY A 224 -7.37 -8.76 -3.48
C GLY A 224 -6.92 -7.56 -4.31
N GLU A 225 -6.10 -7.80 -5.32
CA GLU A 225 -5.62 -6.77 -6.25
C GLU A 225 -6.77 -6.12 -7.03
N ASN A 226 -7.73 -6.92 -7.50
CA ASN A 226 -8.87 -6.43 -8.24
C ASN A 226 -9.82 -5.57 -7.36
N ILE A 227 -9.97 -5.92 -6.08
CA ILE A 227 -10.71 -5.13 -5.08
C ILE A 227 -9.95 -3.82 -4.83
N ALA A 228 -8.65 -3.91 -4.62
CA ALA A 228 -7.80 -2.77 -4.31
C ALA A 228 -7.76 -1.75 -5.45
N ASP A 229 -7.65 -2.19 -6.71
CA ASP A 229 -7.69 -1.34 -7.89
C ASP A 229 -9.01 -0.58 -8.05
N GLN A 230 -10.15 -1.26 -7.89
CA GLN A 230 -11.45 -0.62 -7.98
C GLN A 230 -11.70 0.35 -6.82
N GLY A 231 -11.30 -0.04 -5.61
CA GLY A 231 -11.36 0.80 -4.42
C GLY A 231 -10.50 2.04 -4.58
N GLY A 232 -9.24 1.85 -5.01
CA GLY A 232 -8.28 2.91 -5.24
C GLY A 232 -8.78 3.99 -6.20
N LEU A 233 -9.31 3.56 -7.35
CA LEU A 233 -9.87 4.49 -8.34
C LEU A 233 -11.05 5.31 -7.79
N ARG A 234 -11.98 4.65 -7.10
CA ARG A 234 -13.16 5.32 -6.52
C ARG A 234 -12.79 6.29 -5.40
N VAL A 235 -11.90 5.86 -4.51
CA VAL A 235 -11.41 6.67 -3.39
C VAL A 235 -10.67 7.90 -3.90
N ALA A 236 -9.79 7.73 -4.91
CA ALA A 236 -9.05 8.83 -5.52
C ALA A 236 -9.97 9.86 -6.18
N TYR A 237 -10.99 9.41 -6.90
CA TYR A 237 -11.99 10.31 -7.51
C TYR A 237 -12.77 11.10 -6.45
N THR A 238 -13.23 10.45 -5.39
CA THR A 238 -13.94 11.13 -4.30
C THR A 238 -13.04 12.12 -3.57
N ALA A 239 -11.78 11.76 -3.33
CA ALA A 239 -10.81 12.65 -2.70
C ALA A 239 -10.52 13.89 -3.57
N LEU A 240 -10.47 13.74 -4.89
CA LEU A 240 -10.36 14.86 -5.82
C LEU A 240 -11.58 15.78 -5.72
N GLN A 241 -12.80 15.24 -5.69
CA GLN A 241 -14.02 16.03 -5.54
C GLN A 241 -14.04 16.78 -4.19
N ASN A 242 -13.59 16.13 -3.11
CA ASN A 242 -13.44 16.78 -1.81
C ASN A 242 -12.42 17.94 -1.88
N SER A 243 -11.30 17.76 -2.60
CA SER A 243 -10.31 18.82 -2.81
C SER A 243 -10.91 20.03 -3.56
N PHE A 244 -11.69 19.79 -4.61
CA PHE A 244 -12.36 20.86 -5.34
C PHE A 244 -13.39 21.61 -4.49
N ALA A 245 -14.12 20.91 -3.63
CA ALA A 245 -15.07 21.55 -2.71
C ALA A 245 -14.41 22.53 -1.73
N VAL A 246 -13.14 22.27 -1.39
CA VAL A 246 -12.37 23.12 -0.46
C VAL A 246 -11.58 24.20 -1.20
N ASN A 247 -10.92 23.85 -2.30
CA ASN A 247 -9.94 24.69 -2.99
C ASN A 247 -10.48 25.36 -4.26
N GLY A 248 -11.68 24.99 -4.71
CA GLY A 248 -12.24 25.36 -6.01
C GLY A 248 -11.74 24.44 -7.14
N GLU A 249 -12.52 24.38 -8.22
CA GLU A 249 -12.10 23.68 -9.45
C GLU A 249 -11.01 24.50 -10.18
N PRO A 250 -10.06 23.82 -10.83
CA PRO A 250 -9.10 24.51 -11.70
C PRO A 250 -9.85 25.27 -12.82
N ALA A 251 -9.32 26.45 -13.18
CA ALA A 251 -9.90 27.29 -14.23
C ALA A 251 -9.70 26.70 -15.63
#